data_8b9ff9a4b511f22897b714fad27795d0
#
_entry.id   8b9ff9a4b511f22897b714fad27795d0
#
_cell.length_a   1.000
_cell.length_b   1.000
_cell.length_c   1.000
_cell.angle_alpha   90.00
_cell.angle_beta   90.00
_cell.angle_gamma   90.00
#
_symmetry.space_group_name_H-M   'P 1'
#
loop_
_entity.id
_entity.type
_entity.pdbx_description
1 polymer ?
#
loop_
_entity_poly.entity_id
_entity_poly.type
_entity_poly.pdbx_seq_one_letter_code
_entity_poly.pdbx_strand_id
1 'polypeptide(L)'
;RQRQMCIRDRVMTCRAPDFLWAAEIVADMGYTEVNLNLGCPSGTVTAKGKGAGFLAKPEELERFFDEVFAAVKLPVSVKTRLGVKEPEEFERLLDIYNRYPIACLTIHPRVQKQFYKGTVHRDWFAWAAERSRNPLCYNGDLVTVEDCTVFAVDFPAIDAVMIGRGAIADPALLRKLRGGVPATRQELQTFTRTLYQSYQDFYGQVGPAAQRMKEVWFFLIHLFEGGERHDKKMRRLRTPGEYEAVEASIFQELPLRDHAAGAFG
;
A
#
# COMPACT_ATOMS: atom_id res chain seq x y z
N ARG A 1 17.55 -10.06 -12.52
CA ARG A 1 16.69 -10.03 -13.70
C ARG A 1 15.21 -10.34 -13.37
N GLN A 2 14.60 -9.62 -12.43
CA GLN A 2 13.15 -9.69 -12.17
C GLN A 2 12.57 -8.28 -12.12
N ARG A 3 12.86 -7.47 -13.15
CA ARG A 3 12.37 -6.09 -13.28
C ARG A 3 10.98 -5.98 -13.93
N GLN A 4 10.24 -7.07 -14.07
CA GLN A 4 8.97 -7.06 -14.82
C GLN A 4 7.71 -6.89 -13.97
N MET A 5 7.79 -6.66 -12.65
CA MET A 5 6.59 -6.54 -11.81
C MET A 5 6.29 -5.13 -11.30
N CYS A 6 7.17 -4.15 -11.45
CA CYS A 6 6.86 -2.75 -11.14
C CYS A 6 6.85 -1.93 -12.42
N ILE A 7 5.68 -1.78 -13.03
CA ILE A 7 5.47 -0.92 -14.19
C ILE A 7 5.49 0.56 -13.78
N ARG A 8 5.35 0.85 -12.46
CA ARG A 8 5.24 2.18 -11.87
C ARG A 8 6.20 2.33 -10.72
N ASP A 9 6.94 3.44 -10.68
CA ASP A 9 7.68 3.83 -9.47
C ASP A 9 6.96 4.96 -8.75
N ARG A 10 7.13 5.06 -7.43
CA ARG A 10 6.38 5.99 -6.59
C ARG A 10 7.26 7.04 -5.95
N VAL A 11 7.04 8.29 -6.32
CA VAL A 11 7.75 9.47 -5.84
C VAL A 11 6.95 10.17 -4.75
N MET A 12 7.63 10.65 -3.70
CA MET A 12 7.02 11.38 -2.61
C MET A 12 7.74 12.72 -2.41
N THR A 13 7.18 13.76 -2.99
CA THR A 13 7.66 15.14 -2.91
C THR A 13 6.50 16.13 -2.90
N CYS A 14 6.77 17.38 -2.53
CA CYS A 14 5.87 18.54 -2.68
C CYS A 14 6.49 19.62 -3.58
N ARG A 15 7.55 19.30 -4.32
CA ARG A 15 8.24 20.22 -5.23
C ARG A 15 8.21 19.65 -6.64
N ALA A 16 7.70 20.44 -7.60
CA ALA A 16 7.60 20.02 -8.99
C ALA A 16 8.96 19.70 -9.64
N PRO A 17 10.04 20.48 -9.42
CA PRO A 17 11.37 20.14 -9.95
C PRO A 17 11.90 18.78 -9.47
N ASP A 18 11.67 18.44 -8.19
CA ASP A 18 12.11 17.14 -7.65
C ASP A 18 11.32 15.98 -8.29
N PHE A 19 10.01 16.20 -8.57
CA PHE A 19 9.16 15.19 -9.21
C PHE A 19 9.57 14.97 -10.66
N LEU A 20 9.79 16.05 -11.41
CA LEU A 20 10.21 16.01 -12.81
C LEU A 20 11.56 15.32 -12.97
N TRP A 21 12.54 15.67 -12.13
CA TRP A 21 13.83 14.99 -12.09
C TRP A 21 13.71 13.50 -11.83
N ALA A 22 12.88 13.10 -10.82
CA ALA A 22 12.65 11.70 -10.54
C ALA A 22 11.93 10.99 -11.70
N ALA A 23 10.98 11.66 -12.37
CA ALA A 23 10.27 11.11 -13.53
C ALA A 23 11.21 10.82 -14.70
N GLU A 24 12.20 11.67 -14.95
CA GLU A 24 13.23 11.41 -15.97
C GLU A 24 14.07 10.17 -15.62
N ILE A 25 14.54 10.06 -14.37
CA ILE A 25 15.32 8.90 -13.92
C ILE A 25 14.53 7.59 -14.08
N VAL A 26 13.26 7.57 -13.65
CA VAL A 26 12.46 6.33 -13.77
C VAL A 26 12.15 6.02 -15.23
N ALA A 27 12.01 7.03 -16.10
CA ALA A 27 11.88 6.82 -17.55
C ALA A 27 13.15 6.15 -18.14
N ASP A 28 14.33 6.65 -17.78
CA ASP A 28 15.63 6.08 -18.21
C ASP A 28 15.83 4.64 -17.69
N MET A 29 15.20 4.30 -16.55
CA MET A 29 15.16 2.93 -16.01
C MET A 29 14.17 2.03 -16.74
N GLY A 30 13.40 2.54 -17.70
CA GLY A 30 12.43 1.79 -18.49
C GLY A 30 11.03 1.68 -17.86
N TYR A 31 10.70 2.50 -16.87
CA TYR A 31 9.33 2.60 -16.35
C TYR A 31 8.46 3.38 -17.33
N THR A 32 7.20 2.96 -17.44
CA THR A 32 6.23 3.56 -18.39
C THR A 32 5.25 4.50 -17.72
N GLU A 33 5.32 4.66 -16.40
CA GLU A 33 4.45 5.51 -15.60
C GLU A 33 5.16 5.90 -14.31
N VAL A 34 4.94 7.14 -13.84
CA VAL A 34 5.40 7.61 -12.52
C VAL A 34 4.21 7.89 -11.61
N ASN A 35 4.29 7.47 -10.34
CA ASN A 35 3.21 7.64 -9.36
C ASN A 35 3.58 8.67 -8.30
N LEU A 36 2.71 9.66 -8.07
CA LEU A 36 2.83 10.63 -6.98
C LEU A 36 2.16 10.10 -5.70
N ASN A 37 2.89 10.11 -4.58
CA ASN A 37 2.38 9.73 -3.27
C ASN A 37 1.86 10.95 -2.50
N LEU A 38 0.55 11.09 -2.42
CA LEU A 38 -0.18 12.08 -1.59
C LEU A 38 -0.92 11.42 -0.41
N GLY A 39 -0.61 10.17 -0.09
CA GLY A 39 -1.36 9.39 0.90
C GLY A 39 -0.57 8.95 2.14
N CYS A 40 0.75 9.15 2.20
CA CYS A 40 1.55 8.73 3.36
C CYS A 40 1.20 9.57 4.59
N PRO A 41 0.67 8.96 5.69
CA PRO A 41 0.23 9.70 6.87
C PRO A 41 1.34 9.86 7.94
N SER A 42 2.55 9.34 7.69
CA SER A 42 3.66 9.37 8.65
C SER A 42 3.98 10.80 9.10
N GLY A 43 4.08 11.02 10.41
CA GLY A 43 4.37 12.34 10.99
C GLY A 43 5.66 12.97 10.47
N THR A 44 6.72 12.17 10.24
CA THR A 44 8.00 12.64 9.69
C THR A 44 7.90 13.09 8.23
N VAL A 45 6.92 12.57 7.51
CA VAL A 45 6.63 12.92 6.10
C VAL A 45 5.73 14.15 6.03
N THR A 46 4.63 14.13 6.78
CA THR A 46 3.61 15.18 6.75
C THR A 46 4.11 16.49 7.36
N ALA A 47 5.00 16.44 8.37
CA ALA A 47 5.67 17.62 8.92
C ALA A 47 6.53 18.38 7.86
N LYS A 48 6.96 17.69 6.80
CA LYS A 48 7.68 18.27 5.66
C LYS A 48 6.74 18.70 4.51
N GLY A 49 5.43 18.70 4.73
CA GLY A 49 4.44 19.00 3.70
C GLY A 49 4.38 17.98 2.56
N LYS A 50 4.87 16.73 2.77
CA LYS A 50 4.88 15.65 1.77
C LYS A 50 3.81 14.60 2.09
N GLY A 51 3.53 13.71 1.13
CA GLY A 51 2.50 12.69 1.31
C GLY A 51 1.14 13.29 1.63
N ALA A 52 0.42 12.77 2.63
CA ALA A 52 -0.87 13.32 3.03
C ALA A 52 -0.79 14.74 3.62
N GLY A 53 0.38 15.19 4.07
CA GLY A 53 0.58 16.56 4.53
C GLY A 53 0.46 17.61 3.41
N PHE A 54 0.68 17.23 2.16
CA PHE A 54 0.51 18.14 1.02
C PHE A 54 -0.98 18.44 0.74
N LEU A 55 -1.89 17.57 1.16
CA LEU A 55 -3.34 17.75 1.00
C LEU A 55 -3.88 18.95 1.82
N ALA A 56 -3.15 19.39 2.85
CA ALA A 56 -3.49 20.60 3.63
C ALA A 56 -3.35 21.91 2.84
N LYS A 57 -2.79 21.86 1.63
CA LYS A 57 -2.38 23.03 0.86
C LYS A 57 -2.88 22.91 -0.60
N PRO A 58 -4.20 22.94 -0.83
CA PRO A 58 -4.77 22.70 -2.17
C PRO A 58 -4.24 23.66 -3.24
N GLU A 59 -4.02 24.92 -2.92
CA GLU A 59 -3.50 25.91 -3.88
C GLU A 59 -2.02 25.67 -4.26
N GLU A 60 -1.21 25.17 -3.32
CA GLU A 60 0.16 24.74 -3.62
C GLU A 60 0.17 23.44 -4.44
N LEU A 61 -0.75 22.53 -4.15
CA LEU A 61 -0.94 21.29 -4.90
C LEU A 61 -1.37 21.55 -6.34
N GLU A 62 -2.27 22.50 -6.55
CA GLU A 62 -2.70 22.91 -7.89
C GLU A 62 -1.53 23.49 -8.70
N ARG A 63 -0.75 24.43 -8.15
CA ARG A 63 0.47 24.96 -8.79
C ARG A 63 1.49 23.86 -9.09
N PHE A 64 1.68 22.92 -8.17
CA PHE A 64 2.54 21.76 -8.39
C PHE A 64 2.09 20.95 -9.61
N PHE A 65 0.80 20.71 -9.78
CA PHE A 65 0.28 20.00 -10.93
C PHE A 65 0.40 20.80 -12.23
N ASP A 66 0.18 22.11 -12.18
CA ASP A 66 0.41 22.98 -13.34
C ASP A 66 1.84 22.83 -13.88
N GLU A 67 2.84 22.91 -12.98
CA GLU A 67 4.24 22.77 -13.35
C GLU A 67 4.59 21.36 -13.84
N VAL A 68 4.08 20.32 -13.15
CA VAL A 68 4.36 18.93 -13.49
C VAL A 68 3.76 18.57 -14.83
N PHE A 69 2.47 18.82 -15.05
CA PHE A 69 1.79 18.41 -16.27
C PHE A 69 2.18 19.25 -17.49
N ALA A 70 2.77 20.42 -17.29
CA ALA A 70 3.37 21.19 -18.38
C ALA A 70 4.66 20.58 -18.92
N ALA A 71 5.39 19.76 -18.15
CA ALA A 71 6.74 19.33 -18.49
C ALA A 71 6.97 17.81 -18.45
N VAL A 72 6.15 17.04 -17.73
CA VAL A 72 6.35 15.60 -17.57
C VAL A 72 6.09 14.86 -18.88
N LYS A 73 6.95 13.87 -19.19
CA LYS A 73 6.86 13.06 -20.40
C LYS A 73 6.16 11.70 -20.18
N LEU A 74 6.18 11.22 -18.94
CA LEU A 74 5.51 9.98 -18.56
C LEU A 74 4.07 10.23 -18.12
N PRO A 75 3.17 9.28 -18.33
CA PRO A 75 1.88 9.26 -17.64
C PRO A 75 2.07 9.35 -16.13
N VAL A 76 1.27 10.21 -15.48
CA VAL A 76 1.32 10.42 -14.03
C VAL A 76 0.08 9.81 -13.39
N SER A 77 0.27 8.87 -12.47
CA SER A 77 -0.79 8.43 -11.57
C SER A 77 -0.60 9.03 -10.18
N VAL A 78 -1.68 9.08 -9.42
CA VAL A 78 -1.68 9.67 -8.07
C VAL A 78 -2.27 8.68 -7.07
N LYS A 79 -1.63 8.54 -5.90
CA LYS A 79 -2.23 7.87 -4.76
C LYS A 79 -2.50 8.87 -3.65
N THR A 80 -3.77 9.02 -3.28
CA THR A 80 -4.23 10.03 -2.33
C THR A 80 -5.04 9.45 -1.17
N ARG A 81 -5.35 10.32 -0.19
CA ARG A 81 -6.38 10.17 0.83
C ARG A 81 -7.47 11.22 0.64
N LEU A 82 -8.52 11.19 1.46
CA LEU A 82 -9.63 12.14 1.38
C LEU A 82 -9.24 13.56 1.85
N GLY A 83 -8.18 13.70 2.60
CA GLY A 83 -7.72 14.96 3.17
C GLY A 83 -6.88 14.72 4.41
N VAL A 84 -6.77 15.75 5.23
CA VAL A 84 -5.98 15.74 6.47
C VAL A 84 -6.85 15.45 7.69
N LYS A 85 -7.94 16.18 7.87
CA LYS A 85 -8.79 16.15 9.06
C LYS A 85 -10.16 15.56 8.81
N GLU A 86 -10.86 16.06 7.79
CA GLU A 86 -12.25 15.72 7.49
C GLU A 86 -12.40 15.22 6.04
N PRO A 87 -13.30 14.24 5.79
CA PRO A 87 -13.50 13.68 4.45
C PRO A 87 -13.97 14.70 3.41
N GLU A 88 -14.70 15.75 3.83
CA GLU A 88 -15.23 16.82 3.00
C GLU A 88 -14.13 17.63 2.30
N GLU A 89 -12.90 17.63 2.84
CA GLU A 89 -11.74 18.23 2.18
C GLU A 89 -11.50 17.64 0.78
N PHE A 90 -12.02 16.43 0.54
CA PHE A 90 -11.87 15.73 -0.72
C PHE A 90 -12.62 16.38 -1.88
N GLU A 91 -13.67 17.15 -1.64
CA GLU A 91 -14.38 17.89 -2.68
C GLU A 91 -13.44 18.80 -3.44
N ARG A 92 -12.70 19.66 -2.70
CA ARG A 92 -11.72 20.57 -3.28
C ARG A 92 -10.56 19.83 -3.95
N LEU A 93 -10.11 18.73 -3.37
CA LEU A 93 -9.02 17.92 -3.92
C LEU A 93 -9.44 17.23 -5.23
N LEU A 94 -10.64 16.68 -5.31
CA LEU A 94 -11.15 16.04 -6.52
C LEU A 94 -11.34 17.06 -7.65
N ASP A 95 -11.79 18.27 -7.35
CA ASP A 95 -11.88 19.38 -8.32
C ASP A 95 -10.52 19.70 -8.92
N ILE A 96 -9.46 19.70 -8.11
CA ILE A 96 -8.09 19.88 -8.60
C ILE A 96 -7.69 18.70 -9.49
N TYR A 97 -7.84 17.45 -9.00
CA TYR A 97 -7.46 16.25 -9.78
C TYR A 97 -8.17 16.19 -11.13
N ASN A 98 -9.42 16.61 -11.19
CA ASN A 98 -10.22 16.60 -12.43
C ASN A 98 -9.76 17.59 -13.51
N ARG A 99 -8.84 18.51 -13.20
CA ARG A 99 -8.26 19.46 -14.17
C ARG A 99 -7.08 18.87 -14.93
N TYR A 100 -6.51 17.77 -14.46
CA TYR A 100 -5.29 17.17 -15.03
C TYR A 100 -5.54 15.78 -15.56
N PRO A 101 -4.81 15.35 -16.63
CA PRO A 101 -4.94 14.02 -17.21
C PRO A 101 -4.20 12.97 -16.34
N ILE A 102 -4.72 12.68 -15.16
CA ILE A 102 -4.16 11.69 -14.25
C ILE A 102 -4.45 10.29 -14.81
N ALA A 103 -3.41 9.50 -15.07
CA ALA A 103 -3.53 8.17 -15.66
C ALA A 103 -4.31 7.19 -14.77
N CYS A 104 -4.19 7.31 -13.45
CA CYS A 104 -4.98 6.56 -12.48
C CYS A 104 -4.96 7.28 -11.12
N LEU A 105 -6.13 7.59 -10.57
CA LEU A 105 -6.28 8.16 -9.24
C LEU A 105 -6.64 7.05 -8.24
N THR A 106 -5.64 6.62 -7.45
CA THR A 106 -5.86 5.65 -6.38
C THR A 106 -6.31 6.38 -5.11
N ILE A 107 -7.52 6.09 -4.65
CA ILE A 107 -8.10 6.72 -3.46
C ILE A 107 -8.08 5.74 -2.28
N HIS A 108 -7.44 6.14 -1.17
CA HIS A 108 -7.61 5.51 0.12
C HIS A 108 -8.65 6.34 0.91
N PRO A 109 -9.90 5.86 1.05
CA PRO A 109 -10.98 6.67 1.62
C PRO A 109 -10.91 6.72 3.16
N ARG A 110 -9.85 7.29 3.62
CA ARG A 110 -9.55 7.74 4.99
C ARG A 110 -8.84 9.09 4.93
N VAL A 111 -8.98 9.93 5.99
CA VAL A 111 -8.17 11.13 6.17
C VAL A 111 -6.81 10.80 6.81
N GLN A 112 -5.87 11.74 6.74
CA GLN A 112 -4.51 11.54 7.29
C GLN A 112 -4.54 11.17 8.78
N LYS A 113 -5.32 11.89 9.60
CA LYS A 113 -5.38 11.69 11.06
C LYS A 113 -5.86 10.31 11.50
N GLN A 114 -6.58 9.59 10.62
CA GLN A 114 -7.04 8.23 10.89
C GLN A 114 -5.89 7.21 10.78
N PHE A 115 -4.81 7.52 10.06
CA PHE A 115 -3.77 6.53 9.72
C PHE A 115 -4.38 5.29 9.05
N TYR A 116 -4.55 4.20 9.82
CA TYR A 116 -5.18 2.95 9.39
C TYR A 116 -6.30 2.50 10.34
N LYS A 117 -6.70 3.39 11.26
CA LYS A 117 -7.74 3.10 12.27
C LYS A 117 -9.13 3.53 11.79
N GLY A 118 -10.15 2.92 12.40
CA GLY A 118 -11.55 3.17 12.05
C GLY A 118 -11.93 2.58 10.69
N THR A 119 -13.17 2.78 10.29
CA THR A 119 -13.70 2.33 9.02
C THR A 119 -13.25 3.22 7.86
N VAL A 120 -13.17 2.64 6.67
CA VAL A 120 -13.01 3.41 5.42
C VAL A 120 -14.33 4.08 5.06
N HIS A 121 -14.26 5.29 4.55
CA HIS A 121 -15.43 6.06 4.09
C HIS A 121 -15.80 5.64 2.65
N ARG A 122 -16.46 4.49 2.50
CA ARG A 122 -16.88 3.98 1.18
C ARG A 122 -17.86 4.90 0.46
N ASP A 123 -18.69 5.62 1.21
CA ASP A 123 -19.59 6.67 0.72
C ASP A 123 -18.84 7.78 -0.01
N TRP A 124 -17.72 8.23 0.50
CA TRP A 124 -16.86 9.22 -0.15
C TRP A 124 -16.16 8.66 -1.40
N PHE A 125 -15.85 7.37 -1.41
CA PHE A 125 -15.35 6.74 -2.64
C PHE A 125 -16.46 6.64 -3.70
N ALA A 126 -17.69 6.29 -3.32
CA ALA A 126 -18.84 6.28 -4.20
C ALA A 126 -19.10 7.68 -4.79
N TRP A 127 -19.09 8.70 -3.93
CA TRP A 127 -19.21 10.10 -4.35
C TRP A 127 -18.15 10.50 -5.37
N ALA A 128 -16.92 10.07 -5.16
CA ALA A 128 -15.81 10.32 -6.08
C ALA A 128 -15.98 9.55 -7.41
N ALA A 129 -16.46 8.31 -7.36
CA ALA A 129 -16.68 7.48 -8.54
C ALA A 129 -17.69 8.10 -9.54
N GLU A 130 -18.69 8.83 -9.03
CA GLU A 130 -19.65 9.54 -9.87
C GLU A 130 -19.08 10.84 -10.49
N ARG A 131 -18.03 11.42 -9.90
CA ARG A 131 -17.56 12.78 -10.23
C ARG A 131 -16.17 12.84 -10.83
N SER A 132 -15.38 11.78 -10.67
CA SER A 132 -14.02 11.73 -11.21
C SER A 132 -14.02 11.69 -12.72
N ARG A 133 -13.20 12.53 -13.32
CA ARG A 133 -12.88 12.49 -14.76
C ARG A 133 -11.72 11.57 -15.09
N ASN A 134 -11.00 11.13 -14.07
CA ASN A 134 -9.84 10.26 -14.20
C ASN A 134 -10.21 8.81 -13.84
N PRO A 135 -9.53 7.81 -14.43
CA PRO A 135 -9.68 6.41 -14.03
C PRO A 135 -9.39 6.24 -12.54
N LEU A 136 -10.24 5.48 -11.84
CA LEU A 136 -10.12 5.26 -10.40
C LEU A 136 -9.56 3.89 -10.05
N CYS A 137 -8.83 3.87 -8.93
CA CYS A 137 -8.41 2.64 -8.26
C CYS A 137 -8.79 2.75 -6.77
N TYR A 138 -9.50 1.75 -6.25
CA TYR A 138 -9.83 1.71 -4.83
C TYR A 138 -8.69 1.12 -4.01
N ASN A 139 -8.41 1.71 -2.84
CA ASN A 139 -7.45 1.17 -1.88
C ASN A 139 -7.99 1.32 -0.45
N GLY A 140 -8.48 0.25 0.17
CA GLY A 140 -8.93 0.30 1.56
C GLY A 140 -9.44 -1.06 2.02
N ASP A 141 -8.82 -1.60 3.07
CA ASP A 141 -9.25 -2.77 3.85
C ASP A 141 -9.71 -4.00 3.04
N LEU A 142 -9.12 -4.22 1.89
CA LEU A 142 -9.29 -5.45 1.12
C LEU A 142 -8.27 -6.47 1.62
N VAL A 143 -8.73 -7.45 2.38
CA VAL A 143 -7.90 -8.43 3.09
C VAL A 143 -8.20 -9.86 2.64
N THR A 144 -9.45 -10.13 2.32
CA THR A 144 -9.94 -11.46 1.93
C THR A 144 -10.47 -11.46 0.49
N VAL A 145 -10.72 -12.63 -0.05
CA VAL A 145 -11.44 -12.80 -1.33
C VAL A 145 -12.85 -12.24 -1.22
N GLU A 146 -13.50 -12.44 -0.07
CA GLU A 146 -14.85 -11.92 0.21
C GLU A 146 -14.89 -10.39 0.17
N ASP A 147 -13.94 -9.70 0.84
CA ASP A 147 -13.85 -8.24 0.79
C ASP A 147 -13.75 -7.71 -0.64
N CYS A 148 -12.94 -8.37 -1.47
CA CYS A 148 -12.78 -8.00 -2.86
C CYS A 148 -14.03 -8.29 -3.69
N THR A 149 -14.73 -9.39 -3.42
CA THR A 149 -15.97 -9.77 -4.11
C THR A 149 -17.10 -8.81 -3.76
N VAL A 150 -17.28 -8.51 -2.47
CA VAL A 150 -18.26 -7.50 -2.01
C VAL A 150 -17.97 -6.14 -2.64
N PHE A 151 -16.69 -5.73 -2.65
CA PHE A 151 -16.31 -4.47 -3.31
C PHE A 151 -16.67 -4.46 -4.80
N ALA A 152 -16.39 -5.54 -5.53
CA ALA A 152 -16.70 -5.63 -6.96
C ALA A 152 -18.22 -5.61 -7.26
N VAL A 153 -19.05 -6.14 -6.35
CA VAL A 153 -20.50 -6.05 -6.44
C VAL A 153 -21.00 -4.62 -6.19
N ASP A 154 -20.45 -3.95 -5.16
CA ASP A 154 -20.83 -2.58 -4.79
C ASP A 154 -20.37 -1.55 -5.86
N PHE A 155 -19.25 -1.81 -6.53
CA PHE A 155 -18.61 -0.89 -7.47
C PHE A 155 -18.28 -1.55 -8.82
N PRO A 156 -19.27 -2.01 -9.58
CA PRO A 156 -19.05 -2.80 -10.80
C PRO A 156 -18.36 -2.02 -11.94
N ALA A 157 -18.34 -0.69 -11.87
CA ALA A 157 -17.67 0.17 -12.85
C ALA A 157 -16.19 0.46 -12.49
N ILE A 158 -15.69 -0.06 -11.38
CA ILE A 158 -14.31 0.14 -10.94
C ILE A 158 -13.46 -1.08 -11.28
N ASP A 159 -12.60 -0.94 -12.28
CA ASP A 159 -11.78 -2.05 -12.82
C ASP A 159 -10.51 -2.32 -12.02
N ALA A 160 -10.12 -1.44 -11.11
CA ALA A 160 -8.84 -1.52 -10.41
C ALA A 160 -8.99 -1.41 -8.89
N VAL A 161 -8.30 -2.31 -8.18
CA VAL A 161 -8.12 -2.24 -6.73
C VAL A 161 -6.64 -2.35 -6.37
N MET A 162 -6.24 -1.62 -5.33
CA MET A 162 -4.89 -1.72 -4.77
C MET A 162 -4.95 -2.42 -3.41
N ILE A 163 -4.35 -3.59 -3.32
CA ILE A 163 -4.26 -4.38 -2.09
C ILE A 163 -2.88 -4.13 -1.45
N GLY A 164 -2.86 -3.77 -0.18
CA GLY A 164 -1.63 -3.58 0.59
C GLY A 164 -1.49 -4.66 1.66
N ARG A 165 -1.98 -4.36 2.86
CA ARG A 165 -1.85 -5.21 4.04
C ARG A 165 -2.38 -6.64 3.83
N GLY A 166 -3.48 -6.78 3.10
CA GLY A 166 -4.05 -8.09 2.75
C GLY A 166 -3.09 -9.00 1.99
N ALA A 167 -2.30 -8.46 1.05
CA ALA A 167 -1.33 -9.25 0.30
C ALA A 167 -0.11 -9.69 1.13
N ILE A 168 0.19 -8.99 2.23
CA ILE A 168 1.24 -9.41 3.19
C ILE A 168 0.66 -10.43 4.16
N ALA A 169 -0.57 -10.22 4.62
CA ALA A 169 -1.25 -11.12 5.54
C ALA A 169 -1.57 -12.47 4.89
N ASP A 170 -1.87 -12.47 3.60
CA ASP A 170 -2.11 -13.66 2.80
C ASP A 170 -1.41 -13.54 1.43
N PRO A 171 -0.19 -14.05 1.31
CA PRO A 171 0.56 -14.03 0.06
C PRO A 171 -0.13 -14.74 -1.12
N ALA A 172 -1.08 -15.65 -0.85
CA ALA A 172 -1.87 -16.32 -1.88
C ALA A 172 -3.16 -15.57 -2.26
N LEU A 173 -3.46 -14.42 -1.65
CA LEU A 173 -4.72 -13.69 -1.87
C LEU A 173 -4.99 -13.44 -3.37
N LEU A 174 -3.99 -12.95 -4.12
CA LEU A 174 -4.15 -12.71 -5.56
C LEU A 174 -4.37 -13.98 -6.38
N ARG A 175 -3.76 -15.10 -5.97
CA ARG A 175 -4.00 -16.43 -6.55
C ARG A 175 -5.43 -16.89 -6.28
N LYS A 176 -5.92 -16.71 -5.05
CA LYS A 176 -7.29 -17.07 -4.66
C LYS A 176 -8.35 -16.24 -5.37
N LEU A 177 -8.11 -14.95 -5.58
CA LEU A 177 -8.97 -14.07 -6.38
C LEU A 177 -9.12 -14.53 -7.85
N ARG A 178 -8.16 -15.33 -8.34
CA ARG A 178 -8.21 -15.96 -9.67
C ARG A 178 -8.73 -17.40 -9.64
N GLY A 179 -9.37 -17.83 -8.54
CA GLY A 179 -9.91 -19.18 -8.36
C GLY A 179 -8.87 -20.23 -7.97
N GLY A 180 -7.65 -19.85 -7.60
CA GLY A 180 -6.61 -20.76 -7.14
C GLY A 180 -6.73 -21.12 -5.65
N VAL A 181 -5.91 -22.07 -5.21
CA VAL A 181 -5.94 -22.64 -3.85
C VAL A 181 -5.20 -21.74 -2.83
N PRO A 182 -5.50 -21.86 -1.52
CA PRO A 182 -4.73 -21.25 -0.45
C PRO A 182 -3.24 -21.61 -0.49
N ALA A 183 -2.40 -20.84 0.20
CA ALA A 183 -1.00 -21.18 0.35
C ALA A 183 -0.82 -22.40 1.24
N THR A 184 0.06 -23.31 0.83
CA THR A 184 0.51 -24.41 1.69
C THR A 184 1.53 -23.88 2.72
N ARG A 185 1.69 -24.61 3.82
CA ARG A 185 2.70 -24.34 4.83
C ARG A 185 4.12 -24.26 4.21
N GLN A 186 4.44 -25.15 3.30
CA GLN A 186 5.74 -25.19 2.63
C GLN A 186 5.97 -23.94 1.74
N GLU A 187 4.95 -23.48 1.03
CA GLU A 187 5.02 -22.25 0.24
C GLU A 187 5.29 -21.04 1.13
N LEU A 188 4.61 -20.93 2.27
CA LEU A 188 4.82 -19.83 3.22
C LEU A 188 6.22 -19.89 3.87
N GLN A 189 6.71 -21.07 4.22
CA GLN A 189 8.08 -21.24 4.71
C GLN A 189 9.12 -20.80 3.65
N THR A 190 8.89 -21.17 2.40
CA THR A 190 9.75 -20.77 1.30
C THR A 190 9.68 -19.26 1.09
N PHE A 191 8.50 -18.65 1.14
CA PHE A 191 8.29 -17.22 1.02
C PHE A 191 9.03 -16.44 2.11
N THR A 192 8.84 -16.79 3.38
CA THR A 192 9.48 -16.08 4.51
C THR A 192 11.00 -16.24 4.49
N ARG A 193 11.49 -17.46 4.19
CA ARG A 193 12.93 -17.72 4.04
C ARG A 193 13.56 -16.90 2.92
N THR A 194 12.93 -16.91 1.73
CA THR A 194 13.44 -16.14 0.58
C THR A 194 13.46 -14.64 0.87
N LEU A 195 12.41 -14.13 1.51
CA LEU A 195 12.32 -12.72 1.87
C LEU A 195 13.36 -12.34 2.93
N TYR A 196 13.55 -13.18 3.94
CA TYR A 196 14.57 -12.97 4.98
C TYR A 196 15.99 -12.95 4.39
N GLN A 197 16.30 -13.90 3.49
CA GLN A 197 17.57 -13.93 2.77
C GLN A 197 17.76 -12.67 1.91
N SER A 198 16.73 -12.24 1.18
CA SER A 198 16.79 -11.02 0.38
C SER A 198 17.05 -9.77 1.22
N TYR A 199 16.50 -9.69 2.43
CA TYR A 199 16.82 -8.61 3.35
C TYR A 199 18.24 -8.70 3.90
N GLN A 200 18.76 -9.91 4.19
CA GLN A 200 20.15 -10.10 4.59
C GLN A 200 21.13 -9.63 3.51
N ASP A 201 20.85 -10.01 2.27
CA ASP A 201 21.67 -9.61 1.10
C ASP A 201 21.64 -8.09 0.89
N PHE A 202 20.45 -7.48 1.05
CA PHE A 202 20.28 -6.04 0.90
C PHE A 202 20.99 -5.22 1.98
N TYR A 203 20.86 -5.63 3.24
CA TYR A 203 21.45 -4.90 4.37
C TYR A 203 22.89 -5.29 4.65
N GLY A 204 23.39 -6.40 4.09
CA GLY A 204 24.67 -6.97 4.44
C GLY A 204 24.79 -7.45 5.89
N GLN A 205 23.67 -7.47 6.63
CA GLN A 205 23.61 -7.79 8.06
C GLN A 205 22.31 -8.52 8.41
N VAL A 206 22.42 -9.49 9.33
CA VAL A 206 21.29 -10.33 9.75
C VAL A 206 20.33 -9.58 10.69
N GLY A 207 20.84 -8.71 11.55
CA GLY A 207 20.05 -7.97 12.54
C GLY A 207 18.98 -7.07 11.91
N PRO A 208 19.29 -6.15 11.01
CA PRO A 208 18.31 -5.34 10.29
C PRO A 208 17.30 -6.18 9.50
N ALA A 209 17.73 -7.30 8.89
CA ALA A 209 16.83 -8.21 8.19
C ALA A 209 15.78 -8.80 9.13
N ALA A 210 16.18 -9.29 10.30
CA ALA A 210 15.25 -9.81 11.31
C ALA A 210 14.26 -8.74 11.80
N GLN A 211 14.70 -7.48 11.96
CA GLN A 211 13.79 -6.38 12.31
C GLN A 211 12.75 -6.13 11.21
N ARG A 212 13.15 -6.21 9.93
CA ARG A 212 12.21 -6.08 8.81
C ARG A 212 11.19 -7.21 8.76
N MET A 213 11.60 -8.43 9.06
CA MET A 213 10.68 -9.57 9.10
C MET A 213 9.60 -9.41 10.18
N LYS A 214 9.82 -8.67 11.26
CA LYS A 214 8.77 -8.36 12.24
C LYS A 214 7.59 -7.61 11.61
N GLU A 215 7.85 -6.69 10.70
CA GLU A 215 6.81 -5.93 9.99
C GLU A 215 5.97 -6.87 9.09
N VAL A 216 6.61 -7.86 8.47
CA VAL A 216 5.92 -8.88 7.68
C VAL A 216 5.08 -9.79 8.56
N TRP A 217 5.67 -10.30 9.65
CA TRP A 217 4.99 -11.19 10.59
C TRP A 217 3.85 -10.51 11.34
N PHE A 218 3.89 -9.20 11.51
CA PHE A 218 2.77 -8.42 12.08
C PHE A 218 1.46 -8.65 11.31
N PHE A 219 1.53 -8.87 10.00
CA PHE A 219 0.38 -9.18 9.15
C PHE A 219 0.23 -10.69 8.92
N LEU A 220 1.30 -11.38 8.57
CA LEU A 220 1.28 -12.79 8.17
C LEU A 220 0.79 -13.73 9.30
N ILE A 221 1.02 -13.37 10.56
CA ILE A 221 0.59 -14.17 11.72
C ILE A 221 -0.92 -14.41 11.74
N HIS A 222 -1.71 -13.50 11.14
CA HIS A 222 -3.16 -13.62 11.06
C HIS A 222 -3.65 -14.76 10.15
N LEU A 223 -2.75 -15.35 9.38
CA LEU A 223 -3.01 -16.57 8.61
C LEU A 223 -2.88 -17.85 9.47
N PHE A 224 -2.48 -17.73 10.73
CA PHE A 224 -2.30 -18.84 11.65
C PHE A 224 -3.29 -18.78 12.82
N GLU A 225 -3.87 -19.93 13.21
CA GLU A 225 -4.76 -20.00 14.37
C GLU A 225 -3.97 -19.91 15.68
N GLY A 226 -4.47 -19.14 16.63
CA GLY A 226 -3.83 -18.99 17.95
C GLY A 226 -2.49 -18.23 17.92
N GLY A 227 -2.26 -17.40 16.88
CA GLY A 227 -0.99 -16.70 16.66
C GLY A 227 -0.66 -15.59 17.66
N GLU A 228 -1.59 -15.18 18.55
CA GLU A 228 -1.44 -13.99 19.40
C GLU A 228 -0.24 -14.05 20.37
N ARG A 229 0.07 -15.26 20.86
CA ARG A 229 1.24 -15.48 21.72
C ARG A 229 2.54 -15.32 20.94
N HIS A 230 2.57 -15.85 19.72
CA HIS A 230 3.73 -15.77 18.83
C HIS A 230 3.95 -14.35 18.30
N ASP A 231 2.87 -13.62 17.99
CA ASP A 231 2.94 -12.20 17.63
C ASP A 231 3.60 -11.37 18.75
N LYS A 232 3.19 -11.58 20.01
CA LYS A 232 3.83 -10.90 21.15
C LYS A 232 5.32 -11.23 21.29
N LYS A 233 5.71 -12.49 21.04
CA LYS A 233 7.12 -12.88 21.02
C LYS A 233 7.84 -12.21 19.85
N MET A 234 7.29 -12.29 18.63
CA MET A 234 7.86 -11.73 17.40
C MET A 234 8.16 -10.22 17.56
N ARG A 235 7.24 -9.46 18.12
CA ARG A 235 7.44 -7.99 18.36
C ARG A 235 8.59 -7.69 19.33
N ARG A 236 8.90 -8.59 20.27
CA ARG A 236 9.90 -8.39 21.34
C ARG A 236 11.29 -8.92 20.99
N LEU A 237 11.48 -9.56 19.85
CA LEU A 237 12.76 -10.12 19.43
C LEU A 237 13.88 -9.07 19.44
N ARG A 238 15.06 -9.48 19.87
CA ARG A 238 16.26 -8.65 19.91
C ARG A 238 17.36 -9.18 19.00
N THR A 239 17.39 -10.49 18.79
CA THR A 239 18.44 -11.18 18.04
C THR A 239 17.89 -11.95 16.84
N PRO A 240 18.71 -12.20 15.81
CA PRO A 240 18.34 -13.05 14.67
C PRO A 240 17.96 -14.47 15.08
N GLY A 241 18.69 -15.08 16.02
CA GLY A 241 18.38 -16.45 16.49
C GLY A 241 17.04 -16.55 17.20
N GLU A 242 16.62 -15.50 17.94
CA GLU A 242 15.25 -15.44 18.50
C GLU A 242 14.20 -15.39 17.38
N TYR A 243 14.46 -14.64 16.29
CA TYR A 243 13.58 -14.59 15.14
C TYR A 243 13.40 -15.98 14.53
N GLU A 244 14.48 -16.67 14.22
CA GLU A 244 14.45 -17.99 13.61
C GLU A 244 13.75 -19.03 14.49
N ALA A 245 13.96 -18.96 15.81
CA ALA A 245 13.29 -19.84 16.76
C ALA A 245 11.77 -19.60 16.83
N VAL A 246 11.34 -18.33 16.82
CA VAL A 246 9.91 -17.99 16.85
C VAL A 246 9.24 -18.35 15.54
N GLU A 247 9.88 -18.08 14.40
CA GLU A 247 9.38 -18.48 13.08
C GLU A 247 9.20 -20.00 12.99
N ALA A 248 10.22 -20.78 13.42
CA ALA A 248 10.13 -22.23 13.44
C ALA A 248 8.97 -22.73 14.31
N SER A 249 8.78 -22.15 15.52
CA SER A 249 7.67 -22.48 16.42
C SER A 249 6.31 -22.18 15.78
N ILE A 250 6.13 -21.06 15.07
CA ILE A 250 4.89 -20.73 14.34
C ILE A 250 4.57 -21.83 13.33
N PHE A 251 5.54 -22.19 12.50
CA PHE A 251 5.33 -23.20 11.47
C PHE A 251 5.16 -24.63 12.01
N GLN A 252 5.68 -24.95 13.18
CA GLN A 252 5.54 -26.26 13.80
C GLN A 252 4.25 -26.42 14.61
N GLU A 253 3.85 -25.38 15.34
CA GLU A 253 2.82 -25.48 16.37
C GLU A 253 1.44 -25.01 15.90
N LEU A 254 1.37 -24.04 14.96
CA LEU A 254 0.11 -23.37 14.66
C LEU A 254 -0.59 -23.95 13.42
N PRO A 255 -1.90 -24.22 13.49
CA PRO A 255 -2.70 -24.54 12.31
C PRO A 255 -2.75 -23.35 11.33
N LEU A 256 -2.78 -23.67 10.04
CA LEU A 256 -2.91 -22.68 8.98
C LEU A 256 -4.40 -22.48 8.63
N ARG A 257 -4.80 -21.21 8.45
CA ARG A 257 -6.13 -20.82 7.97
C ARG A 257 -6.16 -20.74 6.45
N ASP A 258 -7.32 -20.85 5.86
CA ASP A 258 -7.53 -20.62 4.43
C ASP A 258 -7.46 -19.12 4.05
N HIS A 259 -7.67 -18.23 5.01
CA HIS A 259 -7.61 -16.76 4.83
C HIS A 259 -7.14 -16.08 6.12
N ALA A 260 -6.53 -14.92 5.98
CA ALA A 260 -6.11 -14.14 7.12
C ALA A 260 -7.32 -13.62 7.91
N ALA A 261 -7.30 -13.76 9.24
CA ALA A 261 -8.37 -13.33 10.12
C ALA A 261 -7.99 -12.03 10.85
N GLY A 262 -8.98 -11.16 11.08
CA GLY A 262 -8.86 -9.96 11.91
C GLY A 262 -8.69 -8.66 11.11
N ALA A 263 -8.98 -7.56 11.79
CA ALA A 263 -8.75 -6.21 11.29
C ALA A 263 -7.30 -5.79 11.57
N PHE A 264 -6.62 -5.31 10.54
CA PHE A 264 -5.26 -4.77 10.63
C PHE A 264 -5.30 -3.26 10.92
N GLY A 265 -5.69 -2.87 12.11
CA GLY A 265 -5.81 -1.47 12.50
C GLY A 265 -5.12 -1.16 13.81
#